data_2bf75353de5db82a3ca036a8c09816ec
#
_entry.id   2bf75353de5db82a3ca036a8c09816ec
#
_cell.length_a   1.000
_cell.length_b   1.000
_cell.length_c   1.000
_cell.angle_alpha   90.00
_cell.angle_beta   90.00
_cell.angle_gamma   90.00
#
_symmetry.space_group_name_H-M   'P 1'
#
loop_
_entity.id
_entity.type
_entity.pdbx_description
1 polymer ?
#
loop_
_entity_poly.entity_id
_entity_poly.type
_entity_poly.pdbx_seq_one_letter_code
_entity_poly.pdbx_strand_id
1 'polypeptide(L)'
;MREQVVLTGMVIKSAPAGEYDRRLVILTCERGKITAFARGARRPGSTLMASSAPFVFGTFSLYEGRDAYSLVSVEVQNYFREITENMEAACYGSYFLEFADYYGRENLEAVETLKLLYQSLRALLKSAIPNRLVRAVFELKLMEINGEYMEKPLGRLEDSTIYTWEYVLASPVEKLYTFTVTEKVLEEFTKCVAENKRRFVDKTF
;
A
#
# COMPACT_ATOMS: atom_id res chain seq x y z
N MET A 1 0.88 -32.26 -10.43
CA MET A 1 -0.02 -31.76 -9.37
C MET A 1 0.25 -30.27 -9.24
N ARG A 2 -0.78 -29.40 -9.20
CA ARG A 2 -0.53 -27.97 -8.95
C ARG A 2 -0.21 -27.79 -7.48
N GLU A 3 0.87 -27.08 -7.20
CA GLU A 3 1.27 -26.78 -5.82
C GLU A 3 0.32 -25.74 -5.23
N GLN A 4 -0.19 -26.01 -4.04
CA GLN A 4 -0.99 -25.07 -3.28
C GLN A 4 -0.06 -24.26 -2.37
N VAL A 5 -0.17 -22.94 -2.43
CA VAL A 5 0.58 -22.00 -1.60
C VAL A 5 -0.38 -21.14 -0.79
N VAL A 6 0.08 -20.71 0.39
CA VAL A 6 -0.66 -19.83 1.29
C VAL A 6 0.21 -18.60 1.53
N LEU A 7 -0.31 -17.42 1.15
CA LEU A 7 0.44 -16.16 1.19
C LEU A 7 -0.34 -15.09 1.96
N THR A 8 0.36 -14.29 2.75
CA THR A 8 -0.22 -13.11 3.42
C THR A 8 -0.08 -11.89 2.52
N GLY A 9 -1.17 -11.18 2.27
CA GLY A 9 -1.10 -10.06 1.35
C GLY A 9 -2.31 -9.13 1.35
N MET A 10 -2.26 -8.17 0.42
CA MET A 10 -3.34 -7.22 0.15
C MET A 10 -3.63 -7.16 -1.35
N VAL A 11 -4.91 -7.16 -1.72
CA VAL A 11 -5.32 -6.89 -3.10
C VAL A 11 -5.08 -5.42 -3.41
N ILE A 12 -4.11 -5.14 -4.29
CA ILE A 12 -3.78 -3.78 -4.71
C ILE A 12 -4.42 -3.38 -6.02
N LYS A 13 -4.81 -4.36 -6.88
CA LYS A 13 -5.62 -4.13 -8.08
C LYS A 13 -6.60 -5.27 -8.28
N SER A 14 -7.79 -4.93 -8.79
CA SER A 14 -8.81 -5.88 -9.20
C SER A 14 -9.48 -5.38 -10.46
N ALA A 15 -9.47 -6.19 -11.53
CA ALA A 15 -10.07 -5.87 -12.81
C ALA A 15 -10.92 -7.04 -13.32
N PRO A 16 -11.98 -6.79 -14.09
CA PRO A 16 -12.72 -7.86 -14.78
C PRO A 16 -11.80 -8.66 -15.72
N ALA A 17 -11.99 -9.97 -15.75
CA ALA A 17 -11.31 -10.89 -16.67
C ALA A 17 -12.36 -11.85 -17.25
N GLY A 18 -12.70 -11.68 -18.53
CA GLY A 18 -13.82 -12.37 -19.11
C GLY A 18 -15.17 -12.00 -18.48
N GLU A 19 -16.13 -12.92 -18.55
CA GLU A 19 -17.51 -12.66 -18.13
C GLU A 19 -17.70 -12.69 -16.60
N TYR A 20 -17.09 -13.67 -15.93
CA TYR A 20 -17.35 -13.94 -14.51
C TYR A 20 -16.12 -13.87 -13.60
N ASP A 21 -14.92 -13.72 -14.16
CA ASP A 21 -13.69 -13.78 -13.41
C ASP A 21 -13.16 -12.36 -13.06
N ARG A 22 -12.22 -12.31 -12.13
CA ARG A 22 -11.39 -11.12 -11.86
C ARG A 22 -9.92 -11.49 -11.97
N ARG A 23 -9.15 -10.56 -12.56
CA ARG A 23 -7.69 -10.56 -12.48
C ARG A 23 -7.28 -9.65 -11.31
N LEU A 24 -6.53 -10.21 -10.39
CA LEU A 24 -6.04 -9.52 -9.20
C LEU A 24 -4.54 -9.30 -9.32
N VAL A 25 -4.09 -8.17 -8.77
CA VAL A 25 -2.70 -7.98 -8.36
C VAL A 25 -2.70 -7.95 -6.83
N ILE A 26 -1.93 -8.82 -6.22
CA ILE A 26 -1.82 -8.96 -4.77
C ILE A 26 -0.37 -8.66 -4.39
N LEU A 27 -0.17 -7.75 -3.45
CA LEU A 27 1.12 -7.55 -2.80
C LEU A 27 1.20 -8.51 -1.62
N THR A 28 2.16 -9.43 -1.64
CA THR A 28 2.33 -10.46 -0.60
C THR A 28 3.62 -10.27 0.18
N CYS A 29 3.64 -10.70 1.44
CA CYS A 29 4.86 -10.69 2.26
C CYS A 29 5.96 -11.54 1.62
N GLU A 30 5.60 -12.75 1.19
CA GLU A 30 6.56 -13.83 0.93
C GLU A 30 7.10 -13.80 -0.51
N ARG A 31 6.25 -13.36 -1.46
CA ARG A 31 6.57 -13.40 -2.91
C ARG A 31 6.44 -12.06 -3.61
N GLY A 32 6.27 -10.96 -2.84
CA GLY A 32 6.07 -9.64 -3.38
C GLY A 32 4.80 -9.53 -4.21
N LYS A 33 4.87 -8.90 -5.36
CA LYS A 33 3.73 -8.69 -6.23
C LYS A 33 3.43 -9.93 -7.07
N ILE A 34 2.21 -10.45 -6.97
CA ILE A 34 1.75 -11.59 -7.78
C ILE A 34 0.47 -11.24 -8.57
N THR A 35 0.29 -11.91 -9.70
CA THR A 35 -0.98 -11.89 -10.44
C THR A 35 -1.77 -13.15 -10.13
N ALA A 36 -3.06 -13.01 -9.79
CA ALA A 36 -3.96 -14.12 -9.53
C ALA A 36 -5.29 -13.96 -10.25
N PHE A 37 -5.92 -15.07 -10.65
CA PHE A 37 -7.27 -15.11 -11.20
C PHE A 37 -8.26 -15.65 -10.16
N ALA A 38 -9.26 -14.84 -9.83
CA ALA A 38 -10.40 -15.23 -9.00
C ALA A 38 -11.54 -15.68 -9.89
N ARG A 39 -11.63 -16.99 -10.17
CA ARG A 39 -12.61 -17.57 -11.08
C ARG A 39 -14.02 -17.50 -10.50
N GLY A 40 -14.96 -17.06 -11.29
CA GLY A 40 -16.36 -16.90 -10.89
C GLY A 40 -16.58 -15.80 -9.83
N ALA A 41 -15.61 -14.95 -9.54
CA ALA A 41 -15.72 -13.91 -8.51
C ALA A 41 -16.82 -12.88 -8.79
N ARG A 42 -17.26 -12.74 -10.06
CA ARG A 42 -18.33 -11.83 -10.48
C ARG A 42 -19.70 -12.51 -10.60
N ARG A 43 -19.80 -13.81 -10.35
CA ARG A 43 -21.09 -14.50 -10.34
C ARG A 43 -21.90 -14.08 -9.12
N PRO A 44 -23.22 -13.90 -9.24
CA PRO A 44 -24.08 -13.67 -8.08
C PRO A 44 -23.89 -14.76 -7.02
N GLY A 45 -23.76 -14.36 -5.76
CA GLY A 45 -23.53 -15.29 -4.64
C GLY A 45 -22.12 -15.88 -4.51
N SER A 46 -21.16 -15.43 -5.33
CA SER A 46 -19.76 -15.88 -5.19
C SER A 46 -19.14 -15.45 -3.87
N THR A 47 -18.54 -16.38 -3.14
CA THR A 47 -17.77 -16.11 -1.92
C THR A 47 -16.53 -15.27 -2.19
N LEU A 48 -16.02 -15.30 -3.44
CA LEU A 48 -14.85 -14.50 -3.86
C LEU A 48 -15.22 -13.07 -4.25
N MET A 49 -16.50 -12.70 -4.33
CA MET A 49 -16.92 -11.37 -4.79
C MET A 49 -16.35 -10.26 -3.90
N ALA A 50 -16.57 -10.35 -2.60
CA ALA A 50 -16.09 -9.36 -1.62
C ALA A 50 -14.58 -9.49 -1.38
N SER A 51 -14.07 -10.72 -1.24
CA SER A 51 -12.68 -10.98 -0.89
C SER A 51 -11.69 -10.73 -2.05
N SER A 52 -12.16 -10.47 -3.26
CA SER A 52 -11.34 -10.06 -4.43
C SER A 52 -11.39 -8.56 -4.73
N ALA A 53 -11.92 -7.74 -3.83
CA ALA A 53 -11.93 -6.28 -3.96
C ALA A 53 -10.58 -5.67 -3.56
N PRO A 54 -10.21 -4.47 -4.09
CA PRO A 54 -9.07 -3.71 -3.61
C PRO A 54 -9.17 -3.45 -2.09
N PHE A 55 -8.03 -3.26 -1.44
CA PHE A 55 -7.84 -3.10 0.01
C PHE A 55 -8.02 -4.36 0.85
N VAL A 56 -8.59 -5.43 0.33
CA VAL A 56 -8.74 -6.67 1.09
C VAL A 56 -7.38 -7.20 1.54
N PHE A 57 -7.18 -7.28 2.84
CA PHE A 57 -6.00 -7.83 3.50
C PHE A 57 -6.35 -9.15 4.18
N GLY A 58 -5.49 -10.14 4.01
CA GLY A 58 -5.69 -11.46 4.61
C GLY A 58 -4.72 -12.51 4.12
N THR A 59 -5.09 -13.76 4.35
CA THR A 59 -4.34 -14.94 3.94
C THR A 59 -4.99 -15.56 2.72
N PHE A 60 -4.24 -15.64 1.62
CA PHE A 60 -4.69 -16.10 0.33
C PHE A 60 -4.22 -17.53 0.08
N SER A 61 -5.16 -18.45 -0.11
CA SER A 61 -4.88 -19.81 -0.59
C SER A 61 -4.94 -19.82 -2.12
N LEU A 62 -3.86 -20.22 -2.75
CA LEU A 62 -3.65 -20.10 -4.20
C LEU A 62 -3.08 -21.40 -4.76
N TYR A 63 -3.44 -21.73 -6.01
CA TYR A 63 -2.69 -22.70 -6.80
C TYR A 63 -1.70 -21.97 -7.70
N GLU A 64 -0.44 -22.38 -7.64
CA GLU A 64 0.60 -21.86 -8.53
C GLU A 64 0.39 -22.37 -9.96
N GLY A 65 0.37 -21.45 -10.92
CA GLY A 65 0.35 -21.71 -12.35
C GLY A 65 1.66 -21.28 -13.00
N ARG A 66 1.77 -21.48 -14.30
CA ARG A 66 2.99 -21.11 -15.04
C ARG A 66 3.24 -19.59 -15.04
N ASP A 67 2.20 -18.80 -15.33
CA ASP A 67 2.33 -17.35 -15.52
C ASP A 67 1.46 -16.53 -14.51
N ALA A 68 0.59 -17.20 -13.76
CA ALA A 68 -0.28 -16.58 -12.76
C ALA A 68 -0.83 -17.62 -11.79
N TYR A 69 -1.28 -17.14 -10.65
CA TYR A 69 -1.93 -17.95 -9.63
C TYR A 69 -3.44 -18.10 -9.89
N SER A 70 -4.03 -19.17 -9.36
CA SER A 70 -5.49 -19.33 -9.29
C SER A 70 -5.93 -19.18 -7.83
N LEU A 71 -6.76 -18.19 -7.53
CA LEU A 71 -7.28 -17.96 -6.18
C LEU A 71 -8.28 -19.07 -5.83
N VAL A 72 -8.08 -19.70 -4.68
CA VAL A 72 -8.96 -20.72 -4.12
C VAL A 72 -9.88 -20.09 -3.08
N SER A 73 -9.30 -19.44 -2.06
CA SER A 73 -10.02 -18.81 -0.96
C SER A 73 -9.18 -17.70 -0.33
N VAL A 74 -9.85 -16.85 0.44
CA VAL A 74 -9.22 -15.81 1.24
C VAL A 74 -9.76 -15.88 2.65
N GLU A 75 -8.88 -16.03 3.63
CA GLU A 75 -9.18 -15.76 5.02
C GLU A 75 -8.96 -14.25 5.27
N VAL A 76 -10.06 -13.48 5.20
CA VAL A 76 -9.99 -12.03 5.25
C VAL A 76 -9.82 -11.58 6.70
N GLN A 77 -8.76 -10.82 6.96
CA GLN A 77 -8.47 -10.19 8.25
C GLN A 77 -9.00 -8.75 8.30
N ASN A 78 -8.97 -8.05 7.16
CA ASN A 78 -9.52 -6.70 7.07
C ASN A 78 -10.02 -6.40 5.64
N TYR A 79 -11.23 -5.88 5.51
CA TYR A 79 -11.80 -5.40 4.25
C TYR A 79 -11.52 -3.93 3.99
N PHE A 80 -11.13 -3.17 4.99
CA PHE A 80 -10.98 -1.71 4.95
C PHE A 80 -12.24 -1.00 4.37
N ARG A 81 -13.43 -1.42 4.79
CA ARG A 81 -14.70 -0.88 4.30
C ARG A 81 -14.82 0.62 4.56
N GLU A 82 -14.35 1.06 5.72
CA GLU A 82 -14.36 2.46 6.13
C GLU A 82 -13.56 3.35 5.16
N ILE A 83 -12.52 2.82 4.53
CA ILE A 83 -11.78 3.53 3.47
C ILE A 83 -12.70 3.75 2.26
N THR A 84 -13.44 2.73 1.83
CA THR A 84 -14.29 2.81 0.63
C THR A 84 -15.56 3.62 0.85
N GLU A 85 -16.01 3.78 2.09
CA GLU A 85 -17.17 4.57 2.50
C GLU A 85 -16.84 6.07 2.64
N ASN A 86 -15.56 6.43 2.75
CA ASN A 86 -15.09 7.81 2.85
C ASN A 86 -14.34 8.22 1.56
N MET A 87 -14.90 9.17 0.81
CA MET A 87 -14.34 9.58 -0.49
C MET A 87 -12.89 10.06 -0.40
N GLU A 88 -12.56 10.88 0.61
CA GLU A 88 -11.20 11.39 0.79
C GLU A 88 -10.23 10.26 1.12
N ALA A 89 -10.58 9.38 2.09
CA ALA A 89 -9.78 8.24 2.44
C ALA A 89 -9.62 7.26 1.26
N ALA A 90 -10.67 7.07 0.44
CA ALA A 90 -10.61 6.24 -0.76
C ALA A 90 -9.63 6.78 -1.81
N CYS A 91 -9.60 8.11 -2.01
CA CYS A 91 -8.65 8.75 -2.92
C CYS A 91 -7.20 8.53 -2.45
N TYR A 92 -6.90 8.82 -1.18
CA TYR A 92 -5.57 8.59 -0.62
C TYR A 92 -5.21 7.09 -0.61
N GLY A 93 -6.13 6.23 -0.21
CA GLY A 93 -5.91 4.78 -0.19
C GLY A 93 -5.60 4.23 -1.58
N SER A 94 -6.37 4.62 -2.60
CA SER A 94 -6.13 4.22 -3.99
C SER A 94 -4.75 4.67 -4.49
N TYR A 95 -4.36 5.89 -4.14
CA TYR A 95 -3.03 6.40 -4.41
C TYR A 95 -1.93 5.54 -3.73
N PHE A 96 -2.14 5.12 -2.47
CA PHE A 96 -1.19 4.26 -1.77
C PHE A 96 -1.04 2.89 -2.43
N LEU A 97 -2.17 2.28 -2.87
CA LEU A 97 -2.13 1.03 -3.62
C LEU A 97 -1.33 1.18 -4.93
N GLU A 98 -1.53 2.28 -5.65
CA GLU A 98 -0.83 2.53 -6.91
C GLU A 98 0.66 2.78 -6.72
N PHE A 99 1.05 3.50 -5.67
CA PHE A 99 2.45 3.75 -5.35
C PHE A 99 3.15 2.48 -4.84
N ALA A 100 2.46 1.64 -4.06
CA ALA A 100 2.95 0.32 -3.68
C ALA A 100 3.09 -0.62 -4.89
N ASP A 101 2.18 -0.56 -5.88
CA ASP A 101 2.31 -1.32 -7.13
C ASP A 101 3.52 -0.89 -7.95
N TYR A 102 3.86 0.40 -7.96
CA TYR A 102 5.04 0.93 -8.66
C TYR A 102 6.34 0.29 -8.14
N TYR A 103 6.49 0.18 -6.81
CA TYR A 103 7.67 -0.43 -6.19
C TYR A 103 7.60 -1.95 -6.08
N GLY A 104 6.40 -2.53 -6.11
CA GLY A 104 6.22 -3.97 -6.00
C GLY A 104 6.98 -4.74 -7.07
N ARG A 105 7.76 -5.73 -6.67
CA ARG A 105 8.49 -6.65 -7.57
C ARG A 105 8.01 -8.08 -7.36
N GLU A 106 8.06 -8.88 -8.43
CA GLU A 106 7.76 -10.31 -8.35
C GLU A 106 8.94 -11.06 -7.71
N ASN A 107 8.62 -12.09 -6.94
CA ASN A 107 9.60 -12.97 -6.28
C ASN A 107 10.58 -12.25 -5.33
N LEU A 108 10.20 -11.11 -4.81
CA LEU A 108 10.95 -10.35 -3.81
C LEU A 108 10.05 -10.10 -2.60
N GLU A 109 10.48 -10.52 -1.42
CA GLU A 109 9.74 -10.28 -0.18
C GLU A 109 9.39 -8.80 0.00
N ALA A 110 8.14 -8.53 0.41
CA ALA A 110 7.62 -7.17 0.55
C ALA A 110 6.99 -6.92 1.93
N VAL A 111 7.56 -7.53 2.98
CA VAL A 111 7.06 -7.48 4.36
C VAL A 111 6.91 -6.03 4.83
N GLU A 112 7.97 -5.22 4.72
CA GLU A 112 7.95 -3.82 5.19
C GLU A 112 7.03 -2.94 4.36
N THR A 113 6.98 -3.14 3.05
CA THR A 113 6.05 -2.43 2.16
C THR A 113 4.59 -2.75 2.50
N LEU A 114 4.27 -4.02 2.73
CA LEU A 114 2.91 -4.44 3.08
C LEU A 114 2.51 -3.94 4.47
N LYS A 115 3.40 -3.98 5.46
CA LYS A 115 3.18 -3.39 6.78
C LYS A 115 2.93 -1.88 6.69
N LEU A 116 3.76 -1.16 5.92
CA LEU A 116 3.61 0.27 5.71
C LEU A 116 2.25 0.59 5.09
N LEU A 117 1.88 -0.11 4.01
CA LEU A 117 0.60 0.05 3.34
C LEU A 117 -0.56 -0.16 4.31
N TYR A 118 -0.55 -1.25 5.08
CA TYR A 118 -1.57 -1.56 6.07
C TYR A 118 -1.70 -0.48 7.16
N GLN A 119 -0.57 -0.04 7.74
CA GLN A 119 -0.58 0.99 8.78
C GLN A 119 -0.99 2.36 8.24
N SER A 120 -0.63 2.70 7.01
CA SER A 120 -1.02 3.95 6.36
C SER A 120 -2.53 4.01 6.10
N LEU A 121 -3.13 2.92 5.62
CA LEU A 121 -4.58 2.83 5.45
C LEU A 121 -5.30 2.98 6.80
N ARG A 122 -4.80 2.36 7.87
CA ARG A 122 -5.34 2.57 9.22
C ARG A 122 -5.18 4.00 9.72
N ALA A 123 -4.10 4.67 9.34
CA ALA A 123 -3.84 6.05 9.74
C ALA A 123 -4.80 7.04 9.07
N LEU A 124 -5.23 6.78 7.82
CA LEU A 124 -6.26 7.58 7.13
C LEU A 124 -7.62 7.60 7.86
N LEU A 125 -7.87 6.61 8.71
CA LEU A 125 -9.11 6.52 9.50
C LEU A 125 -9.02 7.24 10.85
N LYS A 126 -7.85 7.82 11.19
CA LYS A 126 -7.63 8.55 12.45
C LYS A 126 -7.87 10.04 12.23
N SER A 127 -8.93 10.60 12.79
CA SER A 127 -9.23 12.04 12.70
C SER A 127 -8.15 12.96 13.30
N ALA A 128 -7.30 12.44 14.19
CA ALA A 128 -6.23 13.21 14.83
C ALA A 128 -5.00 13.45 13.93
N ILE A 129 -4.87 12.75 12.79
CA ILE A 129 -3.73 12.85 11.89
C ILE A 129 -4.21 13.38 10.54
N PRO A 130 -3.73 14.55 10.09
CA PRO A 130 -4.11 15.06 8.76
C PRO A 130 -3.74 14.09 7.64
N ASN A 131 -4.64 13.83 6.70
CA ASN A 131 -4.39 12.90 5.58
C ASN A 131 -3.18 13.32 4.73
N ARG A 132 -2.89 14.63 4.63
CA ARG A 132 -1.67 15.14 4.00
C ARG A 132 -0.39 14.67 4.70
N LEU A 133 -0.41 14.59 6.04
CA LEU A 133 0.73 14.06 6.81
C LEU A 133 0.86 12.56 6.58
N VAL A 134 -0.26 11.81 6.64
CA VAL A 134 -0.25 10.36 6.37
C VAL A 134 0.36 10.08 5.01
N ARG A 135 -0.04 10.83 3.98
CA ARG A 135 0.51 10.69 2.63
C ARG A 135 2.01 10.96 2.57
N ALA A 136 2.47 12.08 3.12
CA ALA A 136 3.88 12.45 3.07
C ALA A 136 4.77 11.43 3.79
N VAL A 137 4.31 10.94 4.96
CA VAL A 137 5.00 9.87 5.71
C VAL A 137 5.06 8.57 4.91
N PHE A 138 3.94 8.17 4.28
CA PHE A 138 3.87 6.98 3.44
C PHE A 138 4.83 7.08 2.25
N GLU A 139 4.80 8.20 1.50
CA GLU A 139 5.66 8.42 0.34
C GLU A 139 7.15 8.33 0.71
N LEU A 140 7.57 9.08 1.75
CA LEU A 140 8.97 9.11 2.16
C LEU A 140 9.43 7.73 2.64
N LYS A 141 8.63 7.06 3.48
CA LYS A 141 9.02 5.75 4.02
C LYS A 141 9.04 4.66 2.95
N LEU A 142 8.12 4.70 1.98
CA LEU A 142 8.13 3.74 0.88
C LEU A 142 9.35 3.93 -0.03
N MET A 143 9.74 5.18 -0.30
CA MET A 143 10.96 5.49 -1.03
C MET A 143 12.21 5.05 -0.24
N GLU A 144 12.23 5.26 1.07
CA GLU A 144 13.34 4.81 1.95
C GLU A 144 13.48 3.28 1.94
N ILE A 145 12.38 2.52 2.07
CA ILE A 145 12.39 1.05 1.98
C ILE A 145 13.03 0.57 0.66
N ASN A 146 12.87 1.36 -0.42
CA ASN A 146 13.41 1.03 -1.74
C ASN A 146 14.77 1.69 -2.05
N GLY A 147 15.37 2.41 -1.09
CA GLY A 147 16.68 3.05 -1.27
C GLY A 147 16.65 4.33 -2.12
N GLU A 148 15.47 4.90 -2.38
CA GLU A 148 15.25 6.06 -3.25
C GLU A 148 14.90 7.31 -2.42
N TYR A 149 15.83 7.79 -1.60
CA TYR A 149 15.61 8.93 -0.74
C TYR A 149 16.86 9.78 -0.56
N MET A 150 16.65 11.05 -0.20
CA MET A 150 17.71 11.95 0.25
C MET A 150 17.93 11.77 1.76
N GLU A 151 19.19 11.67 2.21
CA GLU A 151 19.51 11.58 3.65
C GLU A 151 19.01 12.82 4.42
N LYS A 152 19.07 14.00 3.78
CA LYS A 152 18.59 15.27 4.34
C LYS A 152 17.70 16.00 3.37
N PRO A 153 16.64 16.66 3.86
CA PRO A 153 15.80 17.50 3.02
C PRO A 153 16.55 18.75 2.56
N LEU A 154 16.18 19.28 1.38
CA LEU A 154 16.79 20.44 0.79
C LEU A 154 16.11 21.75 1.26
N GLY A 155 16.89 22.82 1.37
CA GLY A 155 16.40 24.16 1.63
C GLY A 155 16.69 24.67 3.04
N ARG A 156 16.21 25.91 3.30
CA ARG A 156 16.26 26.50 4.64
C ARG A 156 14.94 26.15 5.35
N LEU A 157 15.01 25.21 6.27
CA LEU A 157 13.87 24.59 6.93
C LEU A 157 13.91 24.86 8.45
N GLU A 158 12.75 24.67 9.08
CA GLU A 158 12.68 24.62 10.53
C GLU A 158 13.36 23.34 11.09
N ASP A 159 13.96 23.44 12.26
CA ASP A 159 14.58 22.28 12.92
C ASP A 159 13.57 21.14 13.13
N SER A 160 12.31 21.49 13.43
CA SER A 160 11.21 20.52 13.57
C SER A 160 10.91 19.77 12.27
N THR A 161 11.07 20.41 11.10
CA THR A 161 10.91 19.77 9.80
C THR A 161 12.03 18.78 9.53
N ILE A 162 13.28 19.17 9.83
CA ILE A 162 14.45 18.30 9.72
C ILE A 162 14.30 17.10 10.65
N TYR A 163 13.91 17.34 11.91
CA TYR A 163 13.65 16.27 12.86
C TYR A 163 12.54 15.32 12.39
N THR A 164 11.45 15.84 11.81
CA THR A 164 10.36 15.02 11.26
C THR A 164 10.85 14.12 10.13
N TRP A 165 11.69 14.66 9.24
CA TRP A 165 12.31 13.89 8.16
C TRP A 165 13.15 12.74 8.69
N GLU A 166 14.08 13.04 9.58
CA GLU A 166 14.98 12.06 10.21
C GLU A 166 14.20 11.01 11.01
N TYR A 167 13.15 11.44 11.73
CA TYR A 167 12.27 10.55 12.47
C TYR A 167 11.56 9.54 11.56
N VAL A 168 11.02 9.98 10.43
CA VAL A 168 10.33 9.10 9.48
C VAL A 168 11.31 8.09 8.86
N LEU A 169 12.51 8.52 8.49
CA LEU A 169 13.54 7.62 7.96
C LEU A 169 13.98 6.57 8.99
N ALA A 170 14.27 7.00 10.21
CA ALA A 170 14.83 6.12 11.26
C ALA A 170 13.79 5.24 11.96
N SER A 171 12.50 5.61 11.93
CA SER A 171 11.48 4.91 12.70
C SER A 171 11.02 3.63 12.02
N PRO A 172 10.76 2.56 12.80
CA PRO A 172 10.05 1.39 12.28
C PRO A 172 8.60 1.76 11.92
N VAL A 173 8.03 1.00 10.99
CA VAL A 173 6.69 1.27 10.42
C VAL A 173 5.60 1.44 11.48
N GLU A 174 5.68 0.67 12.56
CA GLU A 174 4.69 0.67 13.65
C GLU A 174 4.63 2.00 14.44
N LYS A 175 5.67 2.82 14.35
CA LYS A 175 5.77 4.12 15.07
C LYS A 175 5.47 5.34 14.19
N LEU A 176 5.32 5.18 12.88
CA LEU A 176 5.21 6.30 11.94
C LEU A 176 3.99 7.21 12.13
N TYR A 177 2.89 6.69 12.67
CA TYR A 177 1.63 7.42 12.82
C TYR A 177 1.26 7.67 14.28
N THR A 178 2.25 8.08 15.08
CA THR A 178 2.12 8.34 16.51
C THR A 178 2.40 9.80 16.89
N PHE A 179 2.63 10.66 15.91
CA PHE A 179 2.96 12.07 16.12
C PHE A 179 2.09 12.99 15.24
N THR A 180 2.06 14.25 15.60
CA THR A 180 1.48 15.35 14.83
C THR A 180 2.49 16.46 14.69
N VAL A 181 2.28 17.35 13.73
CA VAL A 181 3.16 18.49 13.45
C VAL A 181 2.34 19.78 13.33
N THR A 182 2.97 20.93 13.45
CA THR A 182 2.33 22.24 13.16
C THR A 182 2.06 22.36 11.66
N GLU A 183 1.14 23.24 11.27
CA GLU A 183 0.80 23.45 9.85
C GLU A 183 2.04 23.89 9.05
N LYS A 184 2.88 24.74 9.62
CA LYS A 184 4.13 25.17 8.97
C LYS A 184 5.08 23.99 8.69
N VAL A 185 5.28 23.13 9.67
CA VAL A 185 6.11 21.91 9.50
C VAL A 185 5.49 20.97 8.48
N LEU A 186 4.15 20.82 8.49
CA LEU A 186 3.44 20.00 7.51
C LEU A 186 3.66 20.50 6.07
N GLU A 187 3.55 21.81 5.86
CA GLU A 187 3.79 22.42 4.55
C GLU A 187 5.24 22.22 4.06
N GLU A 188 6.21 22.48 4.93
CA GLU A 188 7.62 22.28 4.60
C GLU A 188 7.92 20.80 4.31
N PHE A 189 7.47 19.91 5.21
CA PHE A 189 7.69 18.47 5.06
C PHE A 189 7.06 17.91 3.79
N THR A 190 5.83 18.29 3.46
CA THR A 190 5.18 17.84 2.22
C THR A 190 5.90 18.34 0.95
N LYS A 191 6.45 19.57 0.98
CA LYS A 191 7.28 20.09 -0.12
C LYS A 191 8.58 19.29 -0.27
N CYS A 192 9.26 19.00 0.83
CA CYS A 192 10.49 18.20 0.81
C CYS A 192 10.25 16.79 0.27
N VAL A 193 9.16 16.14 0.69
CA VAL A 193 8.78 14.81 0.19
C VAL A 193 8.44 14.86 -1.32
N ALA A 194 7.71 15.88 -1.76
CA ALA A 194 7.42 16.07 -3.18
C ALA A 194 8.69 16.30 -4.01
N GLU A 195 9.68 17.01 -3.48
CA GLU A 195 10.99 17.19 -4.13
C GLU A 195 11.77 15.88 -4.20
N ASN A 196 11.82 15.12 -3.11
CA ASN A 196 12.42 13.78 -3.10
C ASN A 196 11.77 12.88 -4.15
N LYS A 197 10.43 12.87 -4.21
CA LYS A 197 9.69 12.07 -5.19
C LYS A 197 10.04 12.47 -6.63
N ARG A 198 10.08 13.75 -6.96
CA ARG A 198 10.46 14.22 -8.30
C ARG A 198 11.87 13.80 -8.72
N ARG A 199 12.75 13.60 -7.76
CA ARG A 199 14.14 13.23 -8.02
C ARG A 199 14.32 11.74 -8.32
N PHE A 200 13.52 10.88 -7.71
CA PHE A 200 13.71 9.44 -7.77
C PHE A 200 12.59 8.68 -8.48
N VAL A 201 11.42 9.28 -8.63
CA VAL A 201 10.23 8.60 -9.17
C VAL A 201 9.87 9.21 -10.53
N ASP A 202 10.01 8.41 -11.57
CA ASP A 202 9.74 8.85 -12.96
C ASP A 202 8.25 8.85 -13.34
N LYS A 203 7.38 8.32 -12.46
CA LYS A 203 5.95 8.19 -12.70
C LYS A 203 5.14 9.28 -12.00
N THR A 204 4.16 9.84 -12.71
CA THR A 204 3.10 10.68 -12.11
C THR A 204 1.93 9.79 -11.68
N PHE A 205 1.43 9.98 -10.46
CA PHE A 205 0.32 9.23 -9.87
C PHE A 205 -0.92 10.10 -9.72
#